data_92416952ee10cb2096a014ccd4eac6b9
#
_entry.id   92416952ee10cb2096a014ccd4eac6b9
#
_cell.length_a   1.000
_cell.length_b   1.000
_cell.length_c   1.000
_cell.angle_alpha   90.00
_cell.angle_beta   90.00
_cell.angle_gamma   90.00
#
_symmetry.space_group_name_H-M   'P 1'
#
loop_
_entity.id
_entity.type
_entity.pdbx_description
1 polymer ?
#
loop_
_entity_poly.entity_id
_entity_poly.type
_entity_poly.pdbx_seq_one_letter_code
_entity_poly.pdbx_strand_id
1 'polypeptide(L)'
;AVIWPAVLTALGLELPKCIYAHSFWISEGQKMSKSLGNFIDLPTIETYMDTYGRDGWRWYMINNGPLDATDADFAQMKFHEAYTTDLVNTVGNCASRTLAMIGKYFDGAVPSDNDTTFDGFDLAATATAATAQWRTAIDAFDLDGACDHGMKILRTVDAFINATEPFKLAKDESKKKELEAILYRCAESVRVASLLLWPVLPE
;
A
#
# COMPACT_ATOMS: atom_id res chain seq x y z
N ALA A 1 -3.72 -7.88 30.04
CA ALA A 1 -5.10 -7.47 29.82
C ALA A 1 -5.89 -7.24 31.14
N VAL A 2 -5.52 -7.85 32.26
CA VAL A 2 -6.29 -7.72 33.53
C VAL A 2 -5.84 -6.51 34.35
N ILE A 3 -4.53 -6.35 34.56
CA ILE A 3 -3.97 -5.34 35.49
C ILE A 3 -4.26 -3.91 35.01
N TRP A 4 -4.05 -3.62 33.74
CA TRP A 4 -4.25 -2.26 33.21
C TRP A 4 -5.72 -1.80 33.28
N PRO A 5 -6.71 -2.58 32.83
CA PRO A 5 -8.12 -2.24 33.08
C PRO A 5 -8.48 -2.05 34.54
N ALA A 6 -7.94 -2.87 35.45
CA ALA A 6 -8.18 -2.72 36.87
C ALA A 6 -7.63 -1.40 37.42
N VAL A 7 -6.45 -0.96 37.00
CA VAL A 7 -5.88 0.36 37.36
C VAL A 7 -6.76 1.50 36.83
N LEU A 8 -7.19 1.44 35.56
CA LEU A 8 -8.07 2.45 34.97
C LEU A 8 -9.39 2.53 35.72
N THR A 9 -10.00 1.40 36.07
CA THR A 9 -11.23 1.34 36.88
C THR A 9 -11.02 1.96 38.27
N ALA A 10 -9.90 1.63 38.93
CA ALA A 10 -9.59 2.18 40.26
C ALA A 10 -9.38 3.72 40.24
N LEU A 11 -8.92 4.26 39.12
CA LEU A 11 -8.74 5.69 38.88
C LEU A 11 -10.02 6.40 38.40
N GLY A 12 -11.12 5.68 38.18
CA GLY A 12 -12.34 6.25 37.62
C GLY A 12 -12.21 6.68 36.15
N LEU A 13 -11.24 6.12 35.42
CA LEU A 13 -11.01 6.41 34.00
C LEU A 13 -11.80 5.45 33.12
N GLU A 14 -12.13 5.91 31.91
CA GLU A 14 -12.81 5.11 30.91
C GLU A 14 -11.93 3.93 30.46
N LEU A 15 -12.54 2.76 30.31
CA LEU A 15 -11.85 1.56 29.82
C LEU A 15 -11.64 1.61 28.30
N PRO A 16 -10.54 1.04 27.78
CA PRO A 16 -10.35 0.92 26.35
C PRO A 16 -11.43 0.01 25.73
N LYS A 17 -11.94 0.40 24.56
CA LYS A 17 -12.94 -0.37 23.82
C LYS A 17 -12.39 -1.68 23.27
N CYS A 18 -11.09 -1.72 23.01
CA CYS A 18 -10.38 -2.88 22.50
C CYS A 18 -8.97 -2.95 23.09
N ILE A 19 -8.48 -4.16 23.33
CA ILE A 19 -7.09 -4.44 23.66
C ILE A 19 -6.57 -5.33 22.54
N TYR A 20 -5.72 -4.77 21.70
CA TYR A 20 -5.07 -5.48 20.61
C TYR A 20 -3.73 -6.06 21.10
N ALA A 21 -3.52 -7.36 20.90
CA ALA A 21 -2.27 -8.04 21.21
C ALA A 21 -1.65 -8.57 19.92
N HIS A 22 -0.38 -8.29 19.73
CA HIS A 22 0.41 -8.79 18.60
C HIS A 22 1.57 -9.66 19.12
N SER A 23 2.19 -10.43 18.23
CA SER A 23 3.32 -11.29 18.55
C SER A 23 4.66 -10.53 18.53
N PHE A 24 5.78 -11.22 18.42
CA PHE A 24 7.11 -10.62 18.54
C PHE A 24 7.86 -10.60 17.21
N TRP A 25 8.72 -9.60 17.08
CA TRP A 25 9.79 -9.65 16.10
C TRP A 25 10.88 -10.61 16.55
N ILE A 26 11.26 -11.51 15.65
CA ILE A 26 12.49 -12.28 15.73
C ILE A 26 13.47 -11.79 14.67
N SER A 27 14.73 -12.16 14.72
CA SER A 27 15.74 -11.78 13.74
C SER A 27 16.46 -13.03 13.27
N GLU A 28 16.42 -13.29 11.96
CA GLU A 28 17.02 -14.44 11.30
C GLU A 28 16.68 -15.78 12.00
N GLY A 29 15.40 -15.96 12.27
CA GLY A 29 14.86 -17.17 12.91
C GLY A 29 15.13 -17.28 14.40
N GLN A 30 15.72 -16.28 15.04
CA GLN A 30 16.07 -16.29 16.46
C GLN A 30 15.42 -15.13 17.21
N LYS A 31 15.12 -15.34 18.50
CA LYS A 31 14.63 -14.29 19.37
C LYS A 31 15.64 -13.14 19.42
N MET A 32 15.17 -11.90 19.20
CA MET A 32 16.02 -10.73 19.34
C MET A 32 16.53 -10.57 20.77
N SER A 33 17.84 -10.42 20.92
CA SER A 33 18.50 -10.23 22.22
C SER A 33 19.77 -9.38 22.06
N LYS A 34 19.96 -8.43 22.97
CA LYS A 34 21.21 -7.62 23.02
C LYS A 34 22.46 -8.50 23.21
N SER A 35 22.33 -9.59 23.96
CA SER A 35 23.44 -10.52 24.21
C SER A 35 23.80 -11.38 23.00
N LEU A 36 22.87 -11.59 22.07
CA LEU A 36 23.11 -12.31 20.81
C LEU A 36 23.59 -11.38 19.69
N GLY A 37 23.54 -10.06 19.88
CA GLY A 37 23.95 -9.09 18.87
C GLY A 37 23.00 -8.99 17.67
N ASN A 38 21.81 -9.60 17.72
CA ASN A 38 20.81 -9.61 16.67
C ASN A 38 19.63 -8.63 16.93
N PHE A 39 19.82 -7.73 17.91
CA PHE A 39 18.81 -6.73 18.26
C PHE A 39 18.85 -5.57 17.26
N ILE A 40 17.72 -5.22 16.70
CA ILE A 40 17.57 -4.05 15.82
C ILE A 40 17.45 -2.80 16.70
N ASP A 41 18.52 -2.05 16.79
CA ASP A 41 18.62 -0.82 17.57
C ASP A 41 18.23 0.44 16.77
N LEU A 42 18.13 1.58 17.44
CA LEU A 42 17.77 2.84 16.79
C LEU A 42 18.71 3.24 15.66
N PRO A 43 20.06 3.18 15.81
CA PRO A 43 20.98 3.47 14.71
C PRO A 43 20.76 2.58 13.48
N THR A 44 20.44 1.31 13.69
CA THR A 44 20.10 0.39 12.60
C THR A 44 18.80 0.84 11.90
N ILE A 45 17.76 1.19 12.66
CA ILE A 45 16.49 1.73 12.12
C ILE A 45 16.75 3.01 11.32
N GLU A 46 17.55 3.94 11.83
CA GLU A 46 17.93 5.17 11.14
C GLU A 46 18.62 4.86 9.80
N THR A 47 19.53 3.88 9.76
CA THR A 47 20.19 3.45 8.52
C THR A 47 19.17 2.92 7.49
N TYR A 48 18.17 2.17 7.92
CA TYR A 48 17.10 1.72 7.02
C TYR A 48 16.27 2.90 6.49
N MET A 49 15.90 3.85 7.37
CA MET A 49 15.14 5.03 6.95
C MET A 49 15.94 5.94 6.02
N ASP A 50 17.26 6.09 6.23
CA ASP A 50 18.14 6.85 5.33
C ASP A 50 18.27 6.18 3.96
N THR A 51 18.24 4.85 3.90
CA THR A 51 18.42 4.09 2.65
C THR A 51 17.11 3.95 1.85
N TYR A 52 15.99 3.67 2.53
CA TYR A 52 14.73 3.28 1.91
C TYR A 52 13.60 4.31 2.12
N GLY A 53 13.88 5.39 2.83
CA GLY A 53 12.87 6.35 3.23
C GLY A 53 12.02 5.88 4.43
N ARG A 54 11.35 6.82 5.06
CA ARG A 54 10.45 6.55 6.19
C ARG A 54 9.28 5.67 5.76
N ASP A 55 8.74 5.90 4.58
CA ASP A 55 7.62 5.13 4.02
C ASP A 55 8.02 3.67 3.77
N GLY A 56 9.25 3.41 3.31
CA GLY A 56 9.78 2.05 3.16
C GLY A 56 9.83 1.31 4.50
N TRP A 57 10.27 1.99 5.57
CA TRP A 57 10.26 1.42 6.92
C TRP A 57 8.85 1.13 7.40
N ARG A 58 7.92 2.09 7.30
CA ARG A 58 6.52 1.94 7.71
C ARG A 58 5.82 0.81 6.97
N TRP A 59 6.05 0.74 5.65
CA TRP A 59 5.51 -0.33 4.80
C TRP A 59 5.93 -1.71 5.31
N TYR A 60 7.22 -1.90 5.53
CA TYR A 60 7.73 -3.19 6.00
C TYR A 60 7.18 -3.56 7.38
N MET A 61 7.11 -2.60 8.31
CA MET A 61 6.58 -2.84 9.65
C MET A 61 5.11 -3.28 9.64
N ILE A 62 4.31 -2.75 8.72
CA ILE A 62 2.89 -3.08 8.62
C ILE A 62 2.68 -4.39 7.83
N ASN A 63 3.34 -4.56 6.69
CA ASN A 63 3.05 -5.70 5.81
C ASN A 63 3.83 -6.97 6.15
N ASN A 64 4.90 -6.86 6.94
CA ASN A 64 5.74 -7.99 7.34
C ASN A 64 5.86 -8.12 8.86
N GLY A 65 5.17 -7.28 9.62
CA GLY A 65 5.22 -7.24 11.07
C GLY A 65 4.40 -8.35 11.74
N PRO A 66 4.65 -8.56 13.04
CA PRO A 66 3.95 -9.57 13.83
C PRO A 66 2.57 -9.05 14.29
N LEU A 67 1.71 -8.68 13.34
CA LEU A 67 0.42 -8.04 13.62
C LEU A 67 -0.67 -9.03 14.06
N ASP A 68 -0.38 -10.32 14.04
CA ASP A 68 -1.27 -11.37 14.51
C ASP A 68 -0.63 -12.18 15.67
N ALA A 69 -1.04 -13.42 15.85
CA ALA A 69 -0.50 -14.33 16.87
C ALA A 69 0.84 -14.99 16.45
N THR A 70 1.36 -14.69 15.24
CA THR A 70 2.55 -15.32 14.68
C THR A 70 3.74 -14.37 14.78
N ASP A 71 4.89 -14.86 15.21
CA ASP A 71 6.13 -14.08 15.23
C ASP A 71 6.59 -13.77 13.81
N ALA A 72 7.05 -12.52 13.59
CA ALA A 72 7.58 -12.09 12.31
C ALA A 72 9.11 -12.03 12.32
N ASP A 73 9.72 -12.51 11.25
CA ASP A 73 11.16 -12.56 11.11
C ASP A 73 11.70 -11.35 10.35
N PHE A 74 12.44 -10.50 11.06
CA PHE A 74 13.13 -9.37 10.46
C PHE A 74 14.43 -9.84 9.80
N ALA A 75 14.49 -9.75 8.49
CA ALA A 75 15.69 -10.03 7.71
C ALA A 75 15.90 -8.93 6.65
N GLN A 76 17.15 -8.49 6.50
CA GLN A 76 17.51 -7.42 5.55
C GLN A 76 17.08 -7.76 4.11
N MET A 77 17.25 -9.02 3.70
CA MET A 77 16.86 -9.47 2.37
C MET A 77 15.35 -9.36 2.14
N LYS A 78 14.54 -9.76 3.12
CA LYS A 78 13.08 -9.64 3.08
C LYS A 78 12.64 -8.17 3.01
N PHE A 79 13.32 -7.29 3.76
CA PHE A 79 13.06 -5.85 3.71
C PHE A 79 13.29 -5.29 2.30
N HIS A 80 14.45 -5.58 1.72
CA HIS A 80 14.79 -5.12 0.38
C HIS A 80 13.84 -5.67 -0.68
N GLU A 81 13.44 -6.93 -0.57
CA GLU A 81 12.48 -7.58 -1.46
C GLU A 81 11.11 -6.92 -1.39
N ALA A 82 10.56 -6.73 -0.18
CA ALA A 82 9.27 -6.05 0.02
C ALA A 82 9.29 -4.62 -0.53
N TYR A 83 10.35 -3.84 -0.21
CA TYR A 83 10.52 -2.49 -0.75
C TYR A 83 10.53 -2.49 -2.28
N THR A 84 11.34 -3.35 -2.89
CA THR A 84 11.51 -3.38 -4.35
C THR A 84 10.23 -3.85 -5.04
N THR A 85 9.61 -4.91 -4.56
CA THR A 85 8.42 -5.50 -5.19
C THR A 85 7.21 -4.61 -5.03
N ASP A 86 6.95 -4.14 -3.82
CA ASP A 86 5.71 -3.43 -3.52
C ASP A 86 5.83 -1.94 -3.83
N LEU A 87 6.85 -1.24 -3.29
CA LEU A 87 6.91 0.20 -3.42
C LEU A 87 7.51 0.63 -4.76
N VAL A 88 8.63 0.03 -5.20
CA VAL A 88 9.26 0.42 -6.46
C VAL A 88 8.48 -0.11 -7.67
N ASN A 89 8.28 -1.44 -7.73
CA ASN A 89 7.73 -2.09 -8.91
C ASN A 89 6.20 -2.01 -9.01
N THR A 90 5.48 -1.83 -7.90
CA THR A 90 4.02 -1.69 -7.93
C THR A 90 3.60 -0.23 -7.77
N VAL A 91 3.82 0.40 -6.62
CA VAL A 91 3.34 1.76 -6.35
C VAL A 91 4.03 2.77 -7.28
N GLY A 92 5.35 2.82 -7.23
CA GLY A 92 6.15 3.81 -7.98
C GLY A 92 6.04 3.62 -9.50
N ASN A 93 6.12 2.38 -9.98
CA ASN A 93 6.01 2.09 -11.41
C ASN A 93 4.61 2.41 -11.97
N CYS A 94 3.55 1.99 -11.28
CA CYS A 94 2.17 2.28 -11.70
C CYS A 94 1.90 3.77 -11.78
N ALA A 95 2.25 4.52 -10.72
CA ALA A 95 2.10 5.97 -10.68
C ALA A 95 2.94 6.67 -11.76
N SER A 96 4.24 6.34 -11.87
CA SER A 96 5.14 6.95 -12.85
C SER A 96 4.70 6.68 -14.29
N ARG A 97 4.28 5.48 -14.63
CA ARG A 97 3.77 5.14 -15.98
C ARG A 97 2.51 5.92 -16.30
N THR A 98 1.57 6.00 -15.36
CA THR A 98 0.31 6.76 -15.56
C THR A 98 0.61 8.24 -15.77
N LEU A 99 1.38 8.86 -14.88
CA LEU A 99 1.72 10.27 -14.96
C LEU A 99 2.56 10.62 -16.20
N ALA A 100 3.51 9.76 -16.57
CA ALA A 100 4.32 9.96 -17.78
C ALA A 100 3.47 9.95 -19.07
N MET A 101 2.47 9.06 -19.15
CA MET A 101 1.57 9.03 -20.30
C MET A 101 0.66 10.26 -20.34
N ILE A 102 0.13 10.70 -19.19
CA ILE A 102 -0.66 11.93 -19.10
C ILE A 102 0.19 13.14 -19.48
N GLY A 103 1.41 13.24 -18.94
CA GLY A 103 2.35 14.31 -19.32
C GLY A 103 2.66 14.33 -20.80
N LYS A 104 2.88 13.18 -21.41
CA LYS A 104 3.26 13.06 -22.83
C LYS A 104 2.12 13.31 -23.79
N TYR A 105 0.89 12.86 -23.49
CA TYR A 105 -0.22 12.84 -24.44
C TYR A 105 -1.27 13.90 -24.17
N PHE A 106 -1.27 14.51 -22.97
CA PHE A 106 -2.25 15.51 -22.53
C PHE A 106 -1.61 16.68 -21.78
N ASP A 107 -0.33 16.97 -22.04
CA ASP A 107 0.40 18.13 -21.46
C ASP A 107 0.29 18.22 -19.93
N GLY A 108 0.18 17.08 -19.24
CA GLY A 108 0.06 17.00 -17.78
C GLY A 108 -1.36 17.20 -17.24
N ALA A 109 -2.34 17.47 -18.09
CA ALA A 109 -3.73 17.59 -17.68
C ALA A 109 -4.41 16.20 -17.72
N VAL A 110 -5.03 15.79 -16.62
CA VAL A 110 -5.84 14.56 -16.60
C VAL A 110 -7.03 14.74 -17.52
N PRO A 111 -7.22 13.87 -18.54
CA PRO A 111 -8.36 13.98 -19.45
C PRO A 111 -9.69 13.70 -18.73
N SER A 112 -10.81 13.94 -19.40
CA SER A 112 -12.14 13.62 -18.87
C SER A 112 -12.52 12.18 -19.19
N ASP A 113 -13.33 11.56 -18.31
CA ASP A 113 -13.93 10.26 -18.60
C ASP A 113 -15.00 10.37 -19.70
N ASN A 114 -15.31 9.25 -20.30
CA ASN A 114 -16.36 9.12 -21.30
C ASN A 114 -16.96 7.70 -21.24
N ASP A 115 -18.00 7.45 -22.05
CA ASP A 115 -18.76 6.19 -22.03
C ASP A 115 -18.04 4.99 -22.67
N THR A 116 -16.74 5.07 -22.95
CA THR A 116 -15.97 3.94 -23.50
C THR A 116 -15.95 2.78 -22.49
N THR A 117 -16.29 1.57 -22.95
CA THR A 117 -16.24 0.35 -22.15
C THR A 117 -15.02 -0.49 -22.51
N PHE A 118 -14.51 -1.23 -21.52
CA PHE A 118 -13.35 -2.10 -21.68
C PHE A 118 -13.70 -3.50 -21.17
N ASP A 119 -13.66 -4.49 -22.06
CA ASP A 119 -14.00 -5.87 -21.71
C ASP A 119 -13.07 -6.41 -20.61
N GLY A 120 -13.68 -6.97 -19.58
CA GLY A 120 -12.96 -7.56 -18.45
C GLY A 120 -12.38 -6.57 -17.42
N PHE A 121 -12.58 -5.24 -17.60
CA PHE A 121 -12.07 -4.23 -16.68
C PHE A 121 -13.16 -3.22 -16.27
N ASP A 122 -13.45 -3.19 -14.98
CA ASP A 122 -14.20 -2.13 -14.33
C ASP A 122 -13.39 -1.59 -13.15
N LEU A 123 -12.58 -0.56 -13.43
CA LEU A 123 -11.69 0.04 -12.44
C LEU A 123 -12.49 0.76 -11.34
N ALA A 124 -13.63 1.36 -11.69
CA ALA A 124 -14.49 2.06 -10.73
C ALA A 124 -15.11 1.06 -9.73
N ALA A 125 -15.66 -0.06 -10.22
CA ALA A 125 -16.16 -1.11 -9.35
C ALA A 125 -15.04 -1.73 -8.49
N THR A 126 -13.86 -1.95 -9.07
CA THR A 126 -12.68 -2.44 -8.34
C THR A 126 -12.28 -1.50 -7.21
N ALA A 127 -12.18 -0.19 -7.47
CA ALA A 127 -11.83 0.81 -6.48
C ALA A 127 -12.90 0.92 -5.37
N THR A 128 -14.20 0.86 -5.75
CA THR A 128 -15.31 0.88 -4.81
C THR A 128 -15.27 -0.34 -3.87
N ALA A 129 -15.12 -1.54 -4.43
CA ALA A 129 -15.04 -2.77 -3.65
C ALA A 129 -13.80 -2.77 -2.73
N ALA A 130 -12.64 -2.37 -3.24
CA ALA A 130 -11.42 -2.26 -2.46
C ALA A 130 -11.56 -1.27 -1.29
N THR A 131 -12.20 -0.12 -1.51
CA THR A 131 -12.47 0.87 -0.46
C THR A 131 -13.37 0.31 0.64
N ALA A 132 -14.41 -0.43 0.29
CA ALA A 132 -15.30 -1.07 1.27
C ALA A 132 -14.56 -2.13 2.08
N GLN A 133 -13.76 -2.97 1.43
CA GLN A 133 -12.96 -4.02 2.07
C GLN A 133 -11.87 -3.42 2.95
N TRP A 134 -11.21 -2.34 2.51
CA TRP A 134 -10.23 -1.58 3.29
C TRP A 134 -10.81 -1.09 4.63
N ARG A 135 -12.02 -0.51 4.61
CA ARG A 135 -12.70 -0.07 5.84
C ARG A 135 -12.95 -1.23 6.80
N THR A 136 -13.43 -2.35 6.27
CA THR A 136 -13.67 -3.55 7.09
C THR A 136 -12.37 -4.07 7.71
N ALA A 137 -11.27 -4.09 6.95
CA ALA A 137 -9.96 -4.51 7.42
C ALA A 137 -9.43 -3.56 8.53
N ILE A 138 -9.52 -2.25 8.34
CA ILE A 138 -9.12 -1.26 9.36
C ILE A 138 -9.93 -1.44 10.65
N ASP A 139 -11.25 -1.60 10.55
CA ASP A 139 -12.12 -1.80 11.73
C ASP A 139 -11.80 -3.11 12.46
N ALA A 140 -11.27 -4.09 11.77
CA ALA A 140 -10.81 -5.38 12.31
C ALA A 140 -9.35 -5.37 12.79
N PHE A 141 -8.61 -4.26 12.65
CA PHE A 141 -7.15 -4.17 12.88
C PHE A 141 -6.31 -5.05 11.96
N ASP A 142 -6.85 -5.46 10.81
CA ASP A 142 -6.17 -6.18 9.75
C ASP A 142 -5.45 -5.15 8.84
N LEU A 143 -4.29 -4.66 9.32
CA LEU A 143 -3.60 -3.53 8.69
C LEU A 143 -2.90 -3.91 7.38
N ASP A 144 -2.33 -5.09 7.30
CA ASP A 144 -1.72 -5.64 6.08
C ASP A 144 -2.79 -5.97 5.04
N GLY A 145 -3.91 -6.57 5.43
CA GLY A 145 -5.07 -6.73 4.56
C GLY A 145 -5.61 -5.40 4.02
N ALA A 146 -5.66 -4.36 4.87
CA ALA A 146 -6.02 -3.02 4.42
C ALA A 146 -5.06 -2.49 3.35
N CYS A 147 -3.74 -2.65 3.54
CA CYS A 147 -2.75 -2.28 2.53
C CYS A 147 -2.94 -3.06 1.23
N ASP A 148 -3.20 -4.38 1.30
CA ASP A 148 -3.41 -5.22 0.11
C ASP A 148 -4.61 -4.76 -0.73
N HIS A 149 -5.67 -4.24 -0.11
CA HIS A 149 -6.79 -3.67 -0.85
C HIS A 149 -6.40 -2.41 -1.65
N GLY A 150 -5.54 -1.54 -1.12
CA GLY A 150 -4.96 -0.43 -1.86
C GLY A 150 -4.05 -0.90 -3.01
N MET A 151 -3.19 -1.86 -2.74
CA MET A 151 -2.29 -2.46 -3.73
C MET A 151 -3.03 -3.18 -4.85
N LYS A 152 -4.17 -3.81 -4.56
CA LYS A 152 -5.02 -4.47 -5.55
C LYS A 152 -5.49 -3.50 -6.64
N ILE A 153 -5.82 -2.26 -6.28
CA ILE A 153 -6.20 -1.24 -7.26
C ILE A 153 -5.04 -0.98 -8.22
N LEU A 154 -3.82 -0.77 -7.70
CA LEU A 154 -2.64 -0.49 -8.51
C LEU A 154 -2.28 -1.66 -9.44
N ARG A 155 -2.34 -2.89 -8.93
CA ARG A 155 -2.13 -4.10 -9.75
C ARG A 155 -3.17 -4.22 -10.87
N THR A 156 -4.43 -3.82 -10.59
CA THR A 156 -5.49 -3.80 -11.63
C THR A 156 -5.22 -2.72 -12.68
N VAL A 157 -4.72 -1.55 -12.28
CA VAL A 157 -4.30 -0.50 -13.22
C VAL A 157 -3.17 -0.98 -14.12
N ASP A 158 -2.15 -1.63 -13.57
CA ASP A 158 -1.05 -2.17 -14.37
C ASP A 158 -1.53 -3.24 -15.37
N ALA A 159 -2.42 -4.14 -14.94
CA ALA A 159 -3.04 -5.11 -15.85
C ALA A 159 -3.85 -4.44 -16.95
N PHE A 160 -4.62 -3.40 -16.61
CA PHE A 160 -5.40 -2.62 -17.56
C PHE A 160 -4.53 -1.87 -18.57
N ILE A 161 -3.45 -1.21 -18.15
CA ILE A 161 -2.49 -0.56 -19.04
C ILE A 161 -1.85 -1.58 -20.00
N ASN A 162 -1.51 -2.76 -19.51
CA ASN A 162 -0.92 -3.81 -20.34
C ASN A 162 -1.91 -4.40 -21.36
N ALA A 163 -3.18 -4.51 -20.99
CA ALA A 163 -4.22 -5.03 -21.88
C ALA A 163 -4.65 -4.00 -22.94
N THR A 164 -4.74 -2.74 -22.58
CA THR A 164 -5.23 -1.66 -23.47
C THR A 164 -4.12 -1.00 -24.30
N GLU A 165 -2.86 -1.18 -23.92
CA GLU A 165 -1.68 -0.65 -24.62
C GLU A 165 -1.80 0.84 -25.06
N PRO A 166 -2.10 1.78 -24.13
CA PRO A 166 -2.41 3.19 -24.46
C PRO A 166 -1.30 3.87 -25.27
N PHE A 167 -0.06 3.43 -25.14
CA PHE A 167 1.07 3.92 -25.94
C PHE A 167 1.00 3.54 -27.44
N LYS A 168 0.22 2.52 -27.80
CA LYS A 168 -0.09 2.20 -29.19
C LYS A 168 -1.27 3.04 -29.68
N LEU A 169 -2.32 3.20 -28.88
CA LEU A 169 -3.49 4.02 -29.21
C LEU A 169 -3.12 5.49 -29.44
N ALA A 170 -2.16 6.01 -28.70
CA ALA A 170 -1.68 7.38 -28.85
C ALA A 170 -1.09 7.72 -30.23
N LYS A 171 -0.86 6.74 -31.09
CA LYS A 171 -0.37 6.93 -32.48
C LYS A 171 -1.50 7.12 -33.48
N ASP A 172 -2.75 6.93 -33.07
CA ASP A 172 -3.95 6.97 -33.92
C ASP A 172 -4.93 8.02 -33.37
N GLU A 173 -5.06 9.14 -34.06
CA GLU A 173 -5.97 10.23 -33.68
C GLU A 173 -7.44 9.78 -33.57
N SER A 174 -7.86 8.76 -34.33
CA SER A 174 -9.22 8.22 -34.23
C SER A 174 -9.50 7.54 -32.88
N LYS A 175 -8.44 7.15 -32.16
CA LYS A 175 -8.50 6.48 -30.85
C LYS A 175 -8.34 7.43 -29.65
N LYS A 176 -8.34 8.73 -29.88
CA LYS A 176 -8.13 9.74 -28.84
C LYS A 176 -9.13 9.62 -27.69
N LYS A 177 -10.41 9.42 -27.96
CA LYS A 177 -11.46 9.23 -26.93
C LYS A 177 -11.22 7.99 -26.07
N GLU A 178 -10.77 6.89 -26.69
CA GLU A 178 -10.41 5.66 -25.98
C GLU A 178 -9.20 5.90 -25.06
N LEU A 179 -8.18 6.60 -25.56
CA LEU A 179 -7.01 6.99 -24.77
C LEU A 179 -7.36 7.89 -23.58
N GLU A 180 -8.26 8.87 -23.78
CA GLU A 180 -8.77 9.74 -22.72
C GLU A 180 -9.40 8.94 -21.59
N ALA A 181 -10.33 8.04 -21.90
CA ALA A 181 -10.99 7.19 -20.92
C ALA A 181 -9.99 6.29 -20.15
N ILE A 182 -9.03 5.69 -20.84
CA ILE A 182 -8.01 4.84 -20.23
C ILE A 182 -7.20 5.65 -19.21
N LEU A 183 -6.65 6.81 -19.61
CA LEU A 183 -5.76 7.57 -18.75
C LEU A 183 -6.50 8.27 -17.60
N TYR A 184 -7.74 8.71 -17.82
CA TYR A 184 -8.59 9.18 -16.72
C TYR A 184 -8.78 8.10 -15.66
N ARG A 185 -9.20 6.89 -16.07
CA ARG A 185 -9.49 5.79 -15.15
C ARG A 185 -8.23 5.29 -14.44
N CYS A 186 -7.09 5.27 -15.10
CA CYS A 186 -5.82 4.99 -14.46
C CYS A 186 -5.49 6.04 -13.39
N ALA A 187 -5.60 7.33 -13.72
CA ALA A 187 -5.30 8.43 -12.80
C ALA A 187 -6.21 8.42 -11.57
N GLU A 188 -7.53 8.25 -11.79
CA GLU A 188 -8.51 8.19 -10.69
C GLU A 188 -8.28 6.97 -9.79
N SER A 189 -7.98 5.82 -10.38
CA SER A 189 -7.66 4.62 -9.60
C SER A 189 -6.39 4.77 -8.78
N VAL A 190 -5.33 5.37 -9.34
CA VAL A 190 -4.10 5.69 -8.61
C VAL A 190 -4.40 6.67 -7.47
N ARG A 191 -5.23 7.70 -7.72
CA ARG A 191 -5.65 8.65 -6.68
C ARG A 191 -6.40 7.95 -5.53
N VAL A 192 -7.34 7.05 -5.82
CA VAL A 192 -8.06 6.30 -4.79
C VAL A 192 -7.08 5.40 -4.02
N ALA A 193 -6.23 4.66 -4.71
CA ALA A 193 -5.23 3.81 -4.07
C ALA A 193 -4.31 4.61 -3.14
N SER A 194 -3.84 5.79 -3.57
CA SER A 194 -2.98 6.65 -2.74
C SER A 194 -3.67 7.08 -1.45
N LEU A 195 -4.98 7.38 -1.48
CA LEU A 195 -5.75 7.71 -0.28
C LEU A 195 -5.88 6.53 0.69
N LEU A 196 -6.06 5.30 0.18
CA LEU A 196 -6.13 4.11 1.01
C LEU A 196 -4.76 3.76 1.62
N LEU A 197 -3.67 4.02 0.91
CA LEU A 197 -2.31 3.75 1.37
C LEU A 197 -1.72 4.88 2.23
N TRP A 198 -2.28 6.09 2.19
CA TRP A 198 -1.79 7.26 2.93
C TRP A 198 -1.51 7.02 4.42
N PRO A 199 -2.33 6.28 5.18
CA PRO A 199 -2.03 6.04 6.60
C PRO A 199 -0.68 5.34 6.84
N VAL A 200 -0.17 4.61 5.85
CA VAL A 200 1.10 3.88 5.90
C VAL A 200 2.20 4.59 5.11
N LEU A 201 1.87 5.16 3.97
CA LEU A 201 2.76 5.86 3.03
C LEU A 201 2.38 7.35 2.94
N PRO A 202 2.70 8.19 3.96
CA PRO A 202 2.29 9.59 3.99
C PRO A 202 3.16 10.52 3.13
N GLU A 203 4.35 10.12 2.72
CA GLU A 203 5.31 10.90 1.91
C GLU A 203 5.20 10.53 0.43
#